data_7808f1e0c44e8fc66f428980390252cc
#
_entry.id   7808f1e0c44e8fc66f428980390252cc
#
_cell.length_a   1.000
_cell.length_b   1.000
_cell.length_c   1.000
_cell.angle_alpha   90.00
_cell.angle_beta   90.00
_cell.angle_gamma   90.00
#
_symmetry.space_group_name_H-M   'P 1'
#
loop_
_entity.id
_entity.type
_entity.pdbx_description
1 polymer ?
#
loop_
_entity_poly.entity_id
_entity_poly.type
_entity_poly.pdbx_seq_one_letter_code
_entity_poly.pdbx_strand_id
1 'polypeptide(L)'
;IVFPRRPLCTMWQRSPRAFLSWITAPGRNALPYQQKVFRTWKDYGITAALIPTDTPGVEIGRRHLPLTIPFQNGPTYGKDVFVPLDYIIGGPKMAGQGWRMLVECLSVGRCISLPSNAVGGAKAGLFATGAYARIRKQFGMSIGNFEGIQEVIARMAGYTYVANAARSVTVAAVDAGEKPAVPSAILKYHCTEIGRIVSNDAMDVHAGKGVCLGPNNYLGIGWGSVPIMITVEGANILTRSLIIFGQGAIRCHPFVLRELHAARDPDHQRGLIEFDRALFGHFGYAISNAARSVVSAATLARYVDAPHGAGDTRRFYQHIARFSASFALAADVAMLTLGGALKKKEMLSARL
;
A
#
# COMPACT_ATOMS: atom_id res chain seq x y z
N ILE A 1 -12.34 20.27 -24.64
CA ILE A 1 -12.15 18.85 -24.92
C ILE A 1 -13.48 18.18 -24.60
N VAL A 2 -14.08 17.50 -25.60
CA VAL A 2 -15.38 16.82 -25.45
C VAL A 2 -15.11 15.31 -25.32
N PHE A 3 -15.61 14.67 -24.28
CA PHE A 3 -15.37 13.25 -23.99
C PHE A 3 -16.62 12.41 -24.30
N PRO A 4 -16.46 11.27 -25.04
CA PRO A 4 -17.52 10.30 -25.19
C PRO A 4 -17.79 9.55 -23.87
N ARG A 5 -18.97 8.97 -23.73
CA ARG A 5 -19.46 8.25 -22.54
C ARG A 5 -18.44 7.19 -22.05
N ARG A 6 -17.72 7.49 -20.98
CA ARG A 6 -16.92 6.52 -20.21
C ARG A 6 -17.07 6.82 -18.71
N PRO A 7 -17.04 5.81 -17.83
CA PRO A 7 -17.04 6.05 -16.41
C PRO A 7 -15.81 6.85 -16.02
N LEU A 8 -16.02 7.99 -15.37
CA LEU A 8 -14.98 8.77 -14.73
C LEU A 8 -14.66 8.06 -13.42
N CYS A 9 -13.43 7.60 -13.27
CA CYS A 9 -12.98 7.01 -12.01
C CYS A 9 -12.82 8.14 -10.98
N THR A 10 -13.72 8.22 -10.02
CA THR A 10 -13.68 9.24 -8.97
C THR A 10 -12.92 8.71 -7.76
N MET A 11 -11.80 9.34 -7.44
CA MET A 11 -11.17 9.23 -6.14
C MET A 11 -11.24 10.57 -5.42
N TRP A 12 -11.99 10.61 -4.33
CA TRP A 12 -12.12 11.73 -3.39
C TRP A 12 -13.02 12.91 -3.79
N GLN A 13 -14.20 12.90 -3.23
CA GLN A 13 -15.09 14.06 -3.19
C GLN A 13 -14.80 14.85 -1.89
N ARG A 14 -13.88 15.82 -1.94
CA ARG A 14 -13.63 16.72 -0.79
C ARG A 14 -14.52 17.96 -0.76
N SER A 15 -15.24 18.23 -1.85
CA SER A 15 -16.15 19.38 -1.94
C SER A 15 -17.45 18.94 -2.59
N PRO A 16 -18.62 19.40 -2.09
CA PRO A 16 -19.89 19.16 -2.76
C PRO A 16 -20.00 19.85 -4.13
N ARG A 17 -19.06 20.71 -4.50
CA ARG A 17 -19.08 21.50 -5.73
C ARG A 17 -18.00 21.15 -6.76
N ALA A 18 -17.09 20.22 -6.46
CA ALA A 18 -16.07 19.78 -7.40
C ALA A 18 -15.61 18.34 -7.11
N PHE A 19 -15.19 17.62 -8.13
CA PHE A 19 -14.59 16.29 -8.00
C PHE A 19 -13.30 16.19 -8.79
N LEU A 20 -12.37 15.34 -8.32
CA LEU A 20 -11.16 15.01 -9.03
C LEU A 20 -11.49 13.95 -10.08
N SER A 21 -11.28 14.25 -11.33
CA SER A 21 -11.50 13.34 -12.46
C SER A 21 -10.19 12.94 -13.10
N TRP A 22 -10.08 11.65 -13.41
CA TRP A 22 -9.02 11.09 -14.25
C TRP A 22 -9.52 11.04 -15.69
N ILE A 23 -8.92 11.85 -16.54
CA ILE A 23 -9.25 11.91 -17.95
C ILE A 23 -8.21 11.10 -18.70
N THR A 24 -8.61 9.98 -19.30
CA THR A 24 -7.79 9.27 -20.27
C THR A 24 -8.04 9.86 -21.66
N ALA A 25 -6.99 10.22 -22.37
CA ALA A 25 -7.12 10.57 -23.78
C ALA A 25 -7.72 9.37 -24.55
N PRO A 26 -8.60 9.58 -25.55
CA PRO A 26 -9.19 8.49 -26.29
C PRO A 26 -8.09 7.72 -27.03
N GLY A 27 -8.05 6.41 -26.81
CA GLY A 27 -7.20 5.51 -27.57
C GLY A 27 -7.57 5.51 -29.06
N ARG A 28 -6.83 4.76 -29.89
CA ARG A 28 -6.86 4.71 -31.38
C ARG A 28 -8.25 4.61 -32.06
N ASN A 29 -9.33 4.52 -31.33
CA ASN A 29 -10.70 4.38 -31.83
C ASN A 29 -11.52 5.69 -31.73
N ALA A 30 -10.88 6.85 -31.84
CA ALA A 30 -11.63 8.11 -31.98
C ALA A 30 -12.45 8.12 -33.28
N LEU A 31 -13.71 8.56 -33.17
CA LEU A 31 -14.64 8.59 -34.30
C LEU A 31 -14.07 9.41 -35.46
N PRO A 32 -14.37 9.07 -36.73
CA PRO A 32 -13.82 9.73 -37.93
C PRO A 32 -14.01 11.25 -37.99
N TYR A 33 -15.05 11.79 -37.34
CA TYR A 33 -15.32 13.20 -37.23
C TYR A 33 -14.28 13.95 -36.39
N GLN A 34 -13.78 13.32 -35.33
CA GLN A 34 -12.76 13.93 -34.46
C GLN A 34 -11.38 13.98 -35.12
N GLN A 35 -11.08 13.07 -36.07
CA GLN A 35 -9.85 13.08 -36.86
C GLN A 35 -9.79 14.25 -37.85
N LYS A 36 -10.94 14.81 -38.27
CA LYS A 36 -11.00 15.92 -39.21
C LYS A 36 -10.70 17.30 -38.59
N VAL A 37 -10.94 17.47 -37.30
CA VAL A 37 -10.74 18.73 -36.57
C VAL A 37 -9.32 18.90 -36.02
N PHE A 38 -8.61 17.80 -35.75
CA PHE A 38 -7.25 17.84 -35.22
C PHE A 38 -6.29 17.17 -36.18
N ARG A 39 -5.38 17.95 -36.76
CA ARG A 39 -4.37 17.47 -37.74
C ARG A 39 -3.36 16.47 -37.19
N THR A 40 -3.17 16.38 -35.86
CA THR A 40 -2.29 15.42 -35.20
C THR A 40 -2.82 15.04 -33.82
N TRP A 41 -3.15 13.78 -33.61
CA TRP A 41 -3.44 13.23 -32.29
C TRP A 41 -2.14 12.81 -31.63
N LYS A 42 -1.81 13.44 -30.52
CA LYS A 42 -0.74 12.99 -29.65
C LYS A 42 -1.38 12.46 -28.37
N ASP A 43 -1.07 11.22 -28.01
CA ASP A 43 -1.44 10.67 -26.71
C ASP A 43 -0.49 11.26 -25.65
N TYR A 44 -1.01 12.13 -24.80
CA TYR A 44 -0.27 12.69 -23.68
C TYR A 44 -0.34 11.82 -22.43
N GLY A 45 -1.16 10.76 -22.42
CA GLY A 45 -1.40 9.93 -21.27
C GLY A 45 -2.49 10.47 -20.32
N ILE A 46 -2.49 9.96 -19.10
CA ILE A 46 -3.49 10.31 -18.09
C ILE A 46 -3.30 11.75 -17.61
N THR A 47 -4.38 12.53 -17.63
CA THR A 47 -4.41 13.91 -17.16
C THR A 47 -5.35 14.02 -15.95
N ALA A 48 -4.94 14.73 -14.92
CA ALA A 48 -5.76 15.03 -13.75
C ALA A 48 -6.37 16.41 -13.88
N ALA A 49 -7.68 16.52 -13.67
CA ALA A 49 -8.40 17.80 -13.71
C ALA A 49 -9.41 17.89 -12.57
N LEU A 50 -9.67 19.12 -12.13
CA LEU A 50 -10.70 19.45 -11.15
C LEU A 50 -11.95 19.93 -11.91
N ILE A 51 -13.01 19.13 -11.91
CA ILE A 51 -14.23 19.41 -12.67
C ILE A 51 -15.36 19.73 -11.70
N PRO A 52 -16.00 20.90 -11.78
CA PRO A 52 -17.18 21.20 -10.98
C PRO A 52 -18.31 20.20 -11.24
N THR A 53 -19.05 19.85 -10.18
CA THR A 53 -20.14 18.85 -10.30
C THR A 53 -21.36 19.33 -11.07
N ASP A 54 -21.51 20.63 -11.21
CA ASP A 54 -22.55 21.32 -11.97
C ASP A 54 -22.16 21.59 -13.43
N THR A 55 -21.00 21.11 -13.87
CA THR A 55 -20.56 21.21 -15.27
C THR A 55 -21.52 20.45 -16.18
N PRO A 56 -22.01 21.07 -17.28
CA PRO A 56 -22.92 20.41 -18.22
C PRO A 56 -22.35 19.08 -18.71
N GLY A 57 -23.18 18.04 -18.69
CA GLY A 57 -22.80 16.69 -19.05
C GLY A 57 -22.20 15.84 -17.90
N VAL A 58 -22.01 16.42 -16.72
CA VAL A 58 -21.64 15.68 -15.50
C VAL A 58 -22.90 15.20 -14.80
N GLU A 59 -22.92 13.92 -14.43
CA GLU A 59 -24.00 13.28 -13.69
C GLU A 59 -23.43 12.63 -12.43
N ILE A 60 -23.96 13.01 -11.27
CA ILE A 60 -23.66 12.38 -9.99
C ILE A 60 -24.64 11.23 -9.78
N GLY A 61 -24.14 10.02 -9.76
CA GLY A 61 -24.95 8.83 -9.60
C GLY A 61 -25.38 8.56 -8.16
N ARG A 62 -26.04 7.43 -7.96
CA ARG A 62 -26.59 7.01 -6.68
C ARG A 62 -25.47 6.85 -5.63
N ARG A 63 -25.72 7.38 -4.43
CA ARG A 63 -24.84 7.16 -3.27
C ARG A 63 -24.87 5.70 -2.85
N HIS A 64 -23.70 5.18 -2.53
CA HIS A 64 -23.50 3.87 -1.92
C HIS A 64 -23.43 4.00 -0.39
N LEU A 65 -23.81 2.95 0.31
CA LEU A 65 -23.65 2.82 1.76
C LEU A 65 -22.61 1.72 2.02
N PRO A 66 -21.31 2.03 2.08
CA PRO A 66 -20.29 1.00 2.27
C PRO A 66 -20.29 0.49 3.70
N LEU A 67 -20.81 -0.74 3.89
CA LEU A 67 -20.83 -1.46 5.16
C LEU A 67 -21.32 -0.60 6.34
N THR A 68 -22.42 0.10 6.15
CA THR A 68 -23.05 0.99 7.14
C THR A 68 -22.27 2.24 7.55
N ILE A 69 -21.14 2.50 6.89
CA ILE A 69 -20.34 3.71 7.17
C ILE A 69 -20.93 4.90 6.40
N PRO A 70 -21.34 5.98 7.08
CA PRO A 70 -22.00 7.12 6.46
C PRO A 70 -20.99 8.09 5.85
N PHE A 71 -20.29 7.70 4.79
CA PHE A 71 -19.47 8.61 4.01
C PHE A 71 -19.94 8.70 2.55
N GLN A 72 -19.65 9.83 1.93
CA GLN A 72 -20.06 10.08 0.57
C GLN A 72 -19.27 9.23 -0.41
N ASN A 73 -19.97 8.29 -1.04
CA ASN A 73 -19.42 7.40 -2.04
C ASN A 73 -20.48 7.16 -3.12
N GLY A 74 -20.11 7.26 -4.37
CA GLY A 74 -21.00 7.02 -5.50
C GLY A 74 -20.28 7.22 -6.82
N PRO A 75 -20.84 6.66 -7.93
CA PRO A 75 -20.29 6.85 -9.25
C PRO A 75 -20.55 8.28 -9.74
N THR A 76 -19.64 8.77 -10.56
CA THR A 76 -19.80 10.00 -11.31
C THR A 76 -19.60 9.70 -12.78
N TYR A 77 -20.47 10.22 -13.62
CA TYR A 77 -20.46 10.01 -15.07
C TYR A 77 -20.24 11.33 -15.79
N GLY A 78 -19.66 11.27 -16.97
CA GLY A 78 -19.55 12.41 -17.87
C GLY A 78 -19.92 12.02 -19.29
N LYS A 79 -20.73 12.84 -19.95
CA LYS A 79 -21.05 12.72 -21.37
C LYS A 79 -20.90 14.09 -22.01
N ASP A 80 -20.03 14.16 -23.03
CA ASP A 80 -19.77 15.38 -23.79
C ASP A 80 -19.40 16.59 -22.90
N VAL A 81 -18.66 16.34 -21.82
CA VAL A 81 -18.25 17.35 -20.84
C VAL A 81 -17.14 18.19 -21.42
N PHE A 82 -17.39 19.51 -21.54
CA PHE A 82 -16.34 20.46 -21.90
C PHE A 82 -15.52 20.82 -20.65
N VAL A 83 -14.21 20.62 -20.72
CA VAL A 83 -13.28 20.95 -19.63
C VAL A 83 -12.26 21.97 -20.13
N PRO A 84 -12.26 23.20 -19.60
CA PRO A 84 -11.23 24.18 -19.87
C PRO A 84 -9.84 23.66 -19.49
N LEU A 85 -8.80 24.07 -20.21
CA LEU A 85 -7.44 23.64 -19.92
C LEU A 85 -6.95 24.09 -18.55
N ASP A 86 -7.49 25.18 -18.04
CA ASP A 86 -7.15 25.72 -16.71
C ASP A 86 -7.66 24.85 -15.56
N TYR A 87 -8.57 23.90 -15.84
CA TYR A 87 -9.02 22.93 -14.85
C TYR A 87 -8.02 21.78 -14.67
N ILE A 88 -7.02 21.68 -15.54
CA ILE A 88 -5.92 20.71 -15.37
C ILE A 88 -5.12 21.10 -14.13
N ILE A 89 -4.92 20.14 -13.22
CA ILE A 89 -4.15 20.36 -11.99
C ILE A 89 -2.70 20.71 -12.36
N GLY A 90 -2.26 21.90 -11.94
CA GLY A 90 -0.95 22.46 -12.31
C GLY A 90 -0.91 23.10 -13.70
N GLY A 91 -2.07 23.26 -14.35
CA GLY A 91 -2.23 23.94 -15.63
C GLY A 91 -1.94 23.07 -16.87
N PRO A 92 -2.05 23.64 -18.07
CA PRO A 92 -1.95 22.90 -19.34
C PRO A 92 -0.63 22.14 -19.53
N LYS A 93 0.47 22.63 -18.95
CA LYS A 93 1.80 22.01 -19.02
C LYS A 93 1.85 20.62 -18.33
N MET A 94 0.89 20.35 -17.46
CA MET A 94 0.80 19.11 -16.69
C MET A 94 -0.11 18.07 -17.35
N ALA A 95 -0.60 18.33 -18.57
CA ALA A 95 -1.33 17.34 -19.35
C ALA A 95 -0.46 16.07 -19.55
N GLY A 96 -1.05 14.90 -19.32
CA GLY A 96 -0.34 13.61 -19.39
C GLY A 96 0.46 13.23 -18.13
N GLN A 97 0.58 14.13 -17.14
CA GLN A 97 1.33 13.85 -15.89
C GLN A 97 0.45 13.30 -14.76
N GLY A 98 -0.84 13.08 -15.03
CA GLY A 98 -1.79 12.69 -13.99
C GLY A 98 -1.47 11.37 -13.30
N TRP A 99 -0.90 10.39 -14.01
CA TRP A 99 -0.46 9.14 -13.40
C TRP A 99 0.68 9.35 -12.37
N ARG A 100 1.66 10.18 -12.74
CA ARG A 100 2.75 10.53 -11.82
C ARG A 100 2.23 11.25 -10.59
N MET A 101 1.35 12.25 -10.77
CA MET A 101 0.71 12.97 -9.66
C MET A 101 -0.04 12.01 -8.73
N LEU A 102 -0.82 11.07 -9.31
CA LEU A 102 -1.55 10.07 -8.54
C LEU A 102 -0.61 9.24 -7.67
N VAL A 103 0.43 8.67 -8.27
CA VAL A 103 1.35 7.76 -7.57
C VAL A 103 2.11 8.51 -6.46
N GLU A 104 2.58 9.73 -6.73
CA GLU A 104 3.30 10.53 -5.75
C GLU A 104 2.41 10.94 -4.57
N CYS A 105 1.22 11.47 -4.83
CA CYS A 105 0.30 11.92 -3.77
C CYS A 105 -0.32 10.76 -2.98
N LEU A 106 -0.73 9.68 -3.66
CA LEU A 106 -1.32 8.52 -2.99
C LEU A 106 -0.31 7.73 -2.18
N SER A 107 0.96 7.73 -2.55
CA SER A 107 1.99 7.04 -1.75
C SER A 107 2.12 7.67 -0.37
N VAL A 108 2.06 8.99 -0.26
CA VAL A 108 2.08 9.71 1.03
C VAL A 108 0.81 9.40 1.84
N GLY A 109 -0.38 9.55 1.25
CA GLY A 109 -1.64 9.20 1.93
C GLY A 109 -1.67 7.75 2.40
N ARG A 110 -1.15 6.83 1.58
CA ARG A 110 -1.06 5.41 1.90
C ARG A 110 -0.11 5.10 3.06
N CYS A 111 0.94 5.92 3.27
CA CYS A 111 1.82 5.78 4.45
C CYS A 111 1.16 6.27 5.73
N ILE A 112 0.31 7.28 5.65
CA ILE A 112 -0.14 8.05 6.82
C ILE A 112 -1.57 7.65 7.19
N SER A 113 -2.54 7.87 6.30
CA SER A 113 -3.96 7.85 6.64
C SER A 113 -4.46 6.46 7.01
N LEU A 114 -4.37 5.49 6.09
CA LEU A 114 -4.89 4.15 6.34
C LEU A 114 -4.12 3.37 7.41
N PRO A 115 -2.77 3.36 7.40
CA PRO A 115 -2.02 2.71 8.47
C PRO A 115 -2.29 3.32 9.83
N SER A 116 -2.39 4.65 9.94
CA SER A 116 -2.71 5.30 11.21
C SER A 116 -4.11 4.98 11.68
N ASN A 117 -5.09 4.91 10.78
CA ASN A 117 -6.46 4.51 11.10
C ASN A 117 -6.50 3.04 11.58
N ALA A 118 -5.84 2.13 10.86
CA ALA A 118 -5.77 0.72 11.25
C ALA A 118 -5.08 0.52 12.60
N VAL A 119 -3.96 1.20 12.84
CA VAL A 119 -3.24 1.16 14.13
C VAL A 119 -4.06 1.80 15.25
N GLY A 120 -4.75 2.91 14.98
CA GLY A 120 -5.66 3.56 15.92
C GLY A 120 -6.80 2.62 16.34
N GLY A 121 -7.42 1.96 15.36
CA GLY A 121 -8.46 0.95 15.59
C GLY A 121 -7.94 -0.25 16.40
N ALA A 122 -6.74 -0.74 16.08
CA ALA A 122 -6.10 -1.83 16.81
C ALA A 122 -5.81 -1.44 18.28
N LYS A 123 -5.29 -0.23 18.52
CA LYS A 123 -5.08 0.29 19.89
C LYS A 123 -6.38 0.40 20.65
N ALA A 124 -7.42 0.97 20.05
CA ALA A 124 -8.73 1.11 20.69
C ALA A 124 -9.34 -0.26 21.01
N GLY A 125 -9.27 -1.22 20.06
CA GLY A 125 -9.71 -2.59 20.26
C GLY A 125 -8.96 -3.28 21.39
N LEU A 126 -7.63 -3.20 21.41
CA LEU A 126 -6.80 -3.77 22.48
C LEU A 126 -7.13 -3.17 23.84
N PHE A 127 -7.25 -1.85 23.92
CA PHE A 127 -7.56 -1.15 25.16
C PHE A 127 -8.93 -1.55 25.73
N ALA A 128 -9.96 -1.52 24.87
CA ALA A 128 -11.31 -1.91 25.22
C ALA A 128 -11.40 -3.39 25.64
N THR A 129 -10.69 -4.27 24.90
CA THR A 129 -10.67 -5.71 25.22
C THR A 129 -9.97 -6.00 26.53
N GLY A 130 -8.84 -5.36 26.81
CA GLY A 130 -8.14 -5.49 28.07
C GLY A 130 -8.99 -5.02 29.27
N ALA A 131 -9.66 -3.87 29.13
CA ALA A 131 -10.58 -3.37 30.14
C ALA A 131 -11.78 -4.31 30.36
N TYR A 132 -12.39 -4.78 29.26
CA TYR A 132 -13.51 -5.72 29.31
C TYR A 132 -13.12 -7.03 30.01
N ALA A 133 -11.96 -7.61 29.64
CA ALA A 133 -11.47 -8.85 30.24
C ALA A 133 -11.22 -8.76 31.74
N ARG A 134 -10.94 -7.57 32.27
CA ARG A 134 -10.76 -7.35 33.72
C ARG A 134 -12.06 -7.28 34.45
N ILE A 135 -13.12 -6.69 33.88
CA ILE A 135 -14.39 -6.46 34.58
C ILE A 135 -15.43 -7.56 34.34
N ARG A 136 -15.39 -8.20 33.15
CA ARG A 136 -16.31 -9.30 32.82
C ARG A 136 -15.95 -10.56 33.60
N LYS A 137 -16.93 -11.10 34.32
CA LYS A 137 -16.78 -12.33 35.10
C LYS A 137 -17.56 -13.48 34.46
N GLN A 138 -16.96 -14.64 34.44
CA GLN A 138 -17.57 -15.94 34.11
C GLN A 138 -16.93 -16.99 35.03
N PHE A 139 -17.71 -18.02 35.39
CA PHE A 139 -17.24 -19.09 36.30
C PHE A 139 -16.61 -18.57 37.61
N GLY A 140 -17.14 -17.48 38.12
CA GLY A 140 -16.71 -16.89 39.39
C GLY A 140 -15.48 -15.97 39.33
N MET A 141 -14.81 -15.83 38.17
CA MET A 141 -13.60 -15.01 38.04
C MET A 141 -13.65 -14.09 36.82
N SER A 142 -12.76 -13.09 36.77
CA SER A 142 -12.55 -12.26 35.58
C SER A 142 -12.07 -13.11 34.42
N ILE A 143 -12.65 -12.89 33.22
CA ILE A 143 -12.29 -13.68 32.03
C ILE A 143 -10.79 -13.49 31.63
N GLY A 144 -10.18 -12.37 31.99
CA GLY A 144 -8.75 -12.11 31.79
C GLY A 144 -7.82 -13.03 32.58
N ASN A 145 -8.34 -13.83 33.51
CA ASN A 145 -7.58 -14.84 34.23
C ASN A 145 -7.49 -16.19 33.48
N PHE A 146 -8.25 -16.37 32.41
CA PHE A 146 -8.16 -17.58 31.59
C PHE A 146 -6.99 -17.46 30.61
N GLU A 147 -6.12 -18.47 30.55
CA GLU A 147 -4.95 -18.50 29.68
C GLU A 147 -5.31 -18.30 28.20
N GLY A 148 -6.43 -18.87 27.74
CA GLY A 148 -6.90 -18.67 26.36
C GLY A 148 -7.22 -17.21 26.02
N ILE A 149 -7.73 -16.44 26.99
CA ILE A 149 -7.99 -15.00 26.83
C ILE A 149 -6.66 -14.21 26.89
N GLN A 150 -5.75 -14.61 27.77
CA GLN A 150 -4.42 -13.98 27.89
C GLN A 150 -3.62 -14.14 26.61
N GLU A 151 -3.64 -15.32 25.98
CA GLU A 151 -2.98 -15.59 24.69
C GLU A 151 -3.50 -14.65 23.60
N VAL A 152 -4.82 -14.50 23.49
CA VAL A 152 -5.44 -13.62 22.49
C VAL A 152 -5.04 -12.16 22.74
N ILE A 153 -5.13 -11.68 23.98
CA ILE A 153 -4.75 -10.30 24.33
C ILE A 153 -3.25 -10.06 24.08
N ALA A 154 -2.40 -11.03 24.41
CA ALA A 154 -0.95 -10.94 24.13
C ALA A 154 -0.67 -10.85 22.63
N ARG A 155 -1.36 -11.64 21.79
CA ARG A 155 -1.26 -11.56 20.34
C ARG A 155 -1.73 -10.19 19.81
N MET A 156 -2.87 -9.69 20.29
CA MET A 156 -3.36 -8.35 19.95
C MET A 156 -2.34 -7.26 20.30
N ALA A 157 -1.73 -7.35 21.48
CA ALA A 157 -0.71 -6.40 21.94
C ALA A 157 0.55 -6.44 21.05
N GLY A 158 1.07 -7.63 20.77
CA GLY A 158 2.24 -7.82 19.92
C GLY A 158 2.02 -7.28 18.51
N TYR A 159 0.91 -7.61 17.88
CA TYR A 159 0.57 -7.09 16.55
C TYR A 159 0.37 -5.58 16.53
N THR A 160 -0.32 -5.03 17.52
CA THR A 160 -0.51 -3.58 17.63
C THR A 160 0.81 -2.84 17.81
N TYR A 161 1.73 -3.41 18.61
CA TYR A 161 3.06 -2.84 18.81
C TYR A 161 3.86 -2.81 17.50
N VAL A 162 3.94 -3.95 16.79
CA VAL A 162 4.67 -4.06 15.51
C VAL A 162 4.10 -3.10 14.47
N ALA A 163 2.77 -3.07 14.31
CA ALA A 163 2.12 -2.17 13.36
C ALA A 163 2.37 -0.69 13.69
N ASN A 164 2.35 -0.33 14.98
CA ASN A 164 2.65 1.04 15.42
C ASN A 164 4.10 1.41 15.18
N ALA A 165 5.05 0.52 15.44
CA ALA A 165 6.47 0.74 15.18
C ALA A 165 6.73 0.95 13.68
N ALA A 166 6.20 0.07 12.82
CA ALA A 166 6.32 0.19 11.37
C ALA A 166 5.73 1.52 10.84
N ARG A 167 4.53 1.90 11.33
CA ARG A 167 3.93 3.19 11.01
C ARG A 167 4.82 4.36 11.42
N SER A 168 5.35 4.35 12.65
CA SER A 168 6.15 5.45 13.16
C SER A 168 7.43 5.66 12.36
N VAL A 169 8.14 4.57 12.02
CA VAL A 169 9.35 4.63 11.17
C VAL A 169 9.04 5.17 9.78
N THR A 170 7.94 4.73 9.17
CA THR A 170 7.59 5.17 7.81
C THR A 170 7.14 6.62 7.78
N VAL A 171 6.39 7.10 8.79
CA VAL A 171 5.99 8.50 8.91
C VAL A 171 7.22 9.38 9.15
N ALA A 172 8.15 8.97 10.01
CA ALA A 172 9.40 9.70 10.24
C ALA A 172 10.24 9.83 8.95
N ALA A 173 10.27 8.80 8.10
CA ALA A 173 10.92 8.89 6.80
C ALA A 173 10.27 9.94 5.88
N VAL A 174 8.93 10.04 5.90
CA VAL A 174 8.21 11.09 5.15
C VAL A 174 8.53 12.48 5.70
N ASP A 175 8.57 12.64 7.03
CA ASP A 175 8.95 13.92 7.66
C ASP A 175 10.39 14.32 7.33
N ALA A 176 11.27 13.35 7.11
CA ALA A 176 12.64 13.57 6.63
C ALA A 176 12.72 13.86 5.11
N GLY A 177 11.59 13.95 4.40
CA GLY A 177 11.52 14.27 2.98
C GLY A 177 11.63 13.07 2.04
N GLU A 178 11.68 11.84 2.58
CA GLU A 178 11.70 10.62 1.78
C GLU A 178 10.36 10.35 1.10
N LYS A 179 10.41 9.64 -0.04
CA LYS A 179 9.23 9.21 -0.80
C LYS A 179 9.08 7.69 -0.79
N PRO A 180 8.64 7.07 0.32
CA PRO A 180 8.68 5.64 0.53
C PRO A 180 7.58 4.90 -0.24
N ALA A 181 7.68 4.82 -1.57
CA ALA A 181 6.65 4.22 -2.43
C ALA A 181 6.39 2.73 -2.12
N VAL A 182 7.44 1.94 -1.93
CA VAL A 182 7.34 0.50 -1.60
C VAL A 182 7.05 0.30 -0.11
N PRO A 183 7.77 0.93 0.82
CA PRO A 183 7.42 0.86 2.25
C PRO A 183 5.98 1.27 2.53
N SER A 184 5.42 2.27 1.82
CA SER A 184 4.02 2.65 1.97
C SER A 184 3.05 1.52 1.60
N ALA A 185 3.37 0.75 0.56
CA ALA A 185 2.56 -0.40 0.15
C ALA A 185 2.63 -1.54 1.18
N ILE A 186 3.84 -1.83 1.68
CA ILE A 186 4.07 -2.81 2.76
C ILE A 186 3.27 -2.41 4.00
N LEU A 187 3.40 -1.16 4.41
CA LEU A 187 2.74 -0.63 5.59
C LEU A 187 1.21 -0.69 5.47
N LYS A 188 0.65 -0.24 4.35
CA LYS A 188 -0.78 -0.30 4.09
C LYS A 188 -1.31 -1.73 4.18
N TYR A 189 -0.64 -2.66 3.51
CA TYR A 189 -1.03 -4.07 3.52
C TYR A 189 -1.00 -4.65 4.93
N HIS A 190 0.14 -4.59 5.60
CA HIS A 190 0.31 -5.23 6.90
C HIS A 190 -0.49 -4.56 8.01
N CYS A 191 -0.55 -3.24 8.08
CA CYS A 191 -1.33 -2.56 9.12
C CYS A 191 -2.83 -2.84 8.99
N THR A 192 -3.37 -2.89 7.77
CA THR A 192 -4.79 -3.19 7.58
C THR A 192 -5.12 -4.67 7.85
N GLU A 193 -4.24 -5.61 7.49
CA GLU A 193 -4.43 -7.04 7.84
C GLU A 193 -4.27 -7.28 9.34
N ILE A 194 -3.31 -6.64 10.00
CA ILE A 194 -3.16 -6.67 11.45
C ILE A 194 -4.40 -6.08 12.12
N GLY A 195 -4.90 -4.95 11.62
CA GLY A 195 -6.13 -4.35 12.11
C GLY A 195 -7.33 -5.29 12.01
N ARG A 196 -7.42 -6.09 10.93
CA ARG A 196 -8.43 -7.15 10.76
C ARG A 196 -8.30 -8.23 11.82
N ILE A 197 -7.07 -8.74 12.04
CA ILE A 197 -6.80 -9.78 13.04
C ILE A 197 -7.18 -9.28 14.43
N VAL A 198 -6.67 -8.11 14.84
CA VAL A 198 -6.93 -7.52 16.15
C VAL A 198 -8.43 -7.22 16.36
N SER A 199 -9.11 -6.80 15.28
CA SER A 199 -10.56 -6.55 15.36
C SER A 199 -11.37 -7.85 15.54
N ASN A 200 -10.99 -8.93 14.86
CA ASN A 200 -11.60 -10.25 15.08
C ASN A 200 -11.34 -10.77 16.50
N ASP A 201 -10.09 -10.72 16.95
CA ASP A 201 -9.73 -11.11 18.31
C ASP A 201 -10.52 -10.33 19.38
N ALA A 202 -10.72 -9.03 19.16
CA ALA A 202 -11.53 -8.20 20.04
C ALA A 202 -13.00 -8.66 20.08
N MET A 203 -13.59 -8.99 18.92
CA MET A 203 -14.95 -9.50 18.84
C MET A 203 -15.08 -10.85 19.55
N ASP A 204 -14.12 -11.74 19.37
CA ASP A 204 -14.13 -13.08 19.98
C ASP A 204 -14.08 -12.98 21.52
N VAL A 205 -13.21 -12.15 22.08
CA VAL A 205 -13.13 -11.94 23.53
C VAL A 205 -14.40 -11.30 24.09
N HIS A 206 -15.05 -10.39 23.35
CA HIS A 206 -16.30 -9.77 23.78
C HIS A 206 -17.52 -10.67 23.60
N ALA A 207 -17.43 -11.69 22.74
CA ALA A 207 -18.50 -12.67 22.47
C ALA A 207 -19.86 -11.98 22.20
N GLY A 208 -20.92 -12.35 22.87
CA GLY A 208 -22.25 -11.77 22.70
C GLY A 208 -22.30 -10.23 22.84
N LYS A 209 -21.45 -9.63 23.66
CA LYS A 209 -21.33 -8.17 23.78
C LYS A 209 -20.86 -7.51 22.47
N GLY A 210 -19.97 -8.17 21.74
CA GLY A 210 -19.50 -7.69 20.42
C GLY A 210 -20.52 -7.91 19.31
N VAL A 211 -21.29 -8.98 19.40
CA VAL A 211 -22.27 -9.41 18.35
C VAL A 211 -23.59 -8.66 18.47
N CYS A 212 -24.12 -8.47 19.70
CA CYS A 212 -25.37 -7.76 19.90
C CYS A 212 -25.21 -6.28 19.61
N LEU A 213 -25.82 -5.80 18.51
CA LEU A 213 -25.85 -4.39 18.17
C LEU A 213 -26.70 -3.58 19.16
N GLY A 214 -26.39 -2.33 19.30
CA GLY A 214 -27.09 -1.41 20.18
C GLY A 214 -26.17 -0.29 20.65
N PRO A 215 -26.68 0.66 21.46
CA PRO A 215 -25.93 1.85 21.85
C PRO A 215 -24.68 1.55 22.69
N ASN A 216 -24.62 0.38 23.31
CA ASN A 216 -23.48 -0.07 24.11
C ASN A 216 -22.47 -0.92 23.33
N ASN A 217 -22.70 -1.20 22.05
CA ASN A 217 -21.74 -1.92 21.22
C ASN A 217 -20.77 -0.93 20.57
N TYR A 218 -19.54 -0.91 21.06
CA TYR A 218 -18.48 -0.03 20.60
C TYR A 218 -17.51 -0.71 19.59
N LEU A 219 -17.70 -1.99 19.27
CA LEU A 219 -16.84 -2.75 18.37
C LEU A 219 -17.48 -3.03 17.01
N GLY A 220 -18.78 -3.36 16.99
CA GLY A 220 -19.43 -3.96 15.81
C GLY A 220 -19.37 -3.10 14.56
N ILE A 221 -19.57 -1.78 14.66
CA ILE A 221 -19.46 -0.87 13.50
C ILE A 221 -18.01 -0.82 12.99
N GLY A 222 -17.04 -0.68 13.90
CA GLY A 222 -15.62 -0.68 13.56
C GLY A 222 -15.21 -1.98 12.89
N TRP A 223 -15.59 -3.11 13.45
CA TRP A 223 -15.34 -4.44 12.87
C TRP A 223 -15.98 -4.61 11.49
N GLY A 224 -17.24 -4.23 11.34
CA GLY A 224 -17.95 -4.30 10.04
C GLY A 224 -17.31 -3.43 8.96
N SER A 225 -16.61 -2.36 9.31
CA SER A 225 -15.96 -1.44 8.36
C SER A 225 -14.56 -1.88 7.91
N VAL A 226 -13.94 -2.86 8.56
CA VAL A 226 -12.57 -3.32 8.25
C VAL A 226 -12.36 -3.66 6.77
N PRO A 227 -13.27 -4.33 6.05
CA PRO A 227 -13.12 -4.62 4.62
C PRO A 227 -12.94 -3.38 3.75
N ILE A 228 -13.40 -2.22 4.18
CA ILE A 228 -13.19 -0.96 3.46
C ILE A 228 -11.69 -0.65 3.40
N MET A 229 -10.98 -0.73 4.53
CA MET A 229 -9.53 -0.48 4.58
C MET A 229 -8.72 -1.48 3.73
N ILE A 230 -9.22 -2.71 3.60
CA ILE A 230 -8.61 -3.74 2.75
C ILE A 230 -8.75 -3.40 1.27
N THR A 231 -9.85 -2.75 0.89
CA THR A 231 -10.23 -2.49 -0.51
C THR A 231 -9.66 -1.17 -1.04
N VAL A 232 -9.76 -0.09 -0.25
CA VAL A 232 -9.39 1.26 -0.72
C VAL A 232 -7.87 1.47 -0.79
N GLU A 233 -7.45 2.50 -1.52
CA GLU A 233 -6.04 2.86 -1.75
C GLU A 233 -5.16 1.73 -2.32
N GLY A 234 -5.76 0.88 -3.10
CA GLY A 234 -5.16 -0.32 -3.66
C GLY A 234 -5.53 -1.56 -2.85
N ALA A 235 -6.37 -2.41 -3.44
CA ALA A 235 -6.81 -3.65 -2.80
C ALA A 235 -5.62 -4.48 -2.32
N ASN A 236 -5.72 -5.05 -1.13
CA ASN A 236 -4.60 -5.78 -0.51
C ASN A 236 -4.11 -6.95 -1.38
N ILE A 237 -4.99 -7.63 -2.09
CA ILE A 237 -4.60 -8.71 -3.02
C ILE A 237 -3.65 -8.15 -4.10
N LEU A 238 -4.02 -7.04 -4.74
CA LEU A 238 -3.16 -6.39 -5.74
C LEU A 238 -1.86 -5.85 -5.13
N THR A 239 -1.95 -5.21 -3.97
CA THR A 239 -0.79 -4.63 -3.28
C THR A 239 0.24 -5.70 -2.95
N ARG A 240 -0.20 -6.81 -2.34
CA ARG A 240 0.65 -7.94 -2.00
C ARG A 240 1.21 -8.63 -3.25
N SER A 241 0.37 -8.90 -4.24
CA SER A 241 0.74 -9.77 -5.37
C SER A 241 1.58 -9.07 -6.43
N LEU A 242 1.43 -7.75 -6.60
CA LEU A 242 2.05 -7.00 -7.69
C LEU A 242 2.87 -5.78 -7.24
N ILE A 243 2.41 -5.05 -6.21
CA ILE A 243 3.03 -3.77 -5.90
C ILE A 243 4.28 -3.96 -5.04
N ILE A 244 4.20 -4.73 -3.96
CA ILE A 244 5.31 -4.85 -3.00
C ILE A 244 6.55 -5.40 -3.69
N PHE A 245 6.53 -6.66 -4.09
CA PHE A 245 7.70 -7.27 -4.71
C PHE A 245 7.93 -6.78 -6.14
N GLY A 246 6.90 -6.65 -6.96
CA GLY A 246 7.03 -6.22 -8.36
C GLY A 246 7.59 -4.79 -8.53
N GLN A 247 7.37 -3.90 -7.57
CA GLN A 247 8.00 -2.58 -7.53
C GLN A 247 9.29 -2.61 -6.72
N GLY A 248 9.31 -3.35 -5.61
CA GLY A 248 10.43 -3.44 -4.69
C GLY A 248 11.66 -4.06 -5.32
N ALA A 249 11.51 -5.13 -6.10
CA ALA A 249 12.59 -5.80 -6.81
C ALA A 249 13.41 -4.87 -7.71
N ILE A 250 12.76 -3.85 -8.28
CA ILE A 250 13.45 -2.87 -9.13
C ILE A 250 13.93 -1.66 -8.31
N ARG A 251 13.05 -1.10 -7.46
CA ARG A 251 13.27 0.20 -6.82
C ARG A 251 14.10 0.13 -5.54
N CYS A 252 14.03 -0.98 -4.82
CA CYS A 252 14.71 -1.17 -3.55
C CYS A 252 15.97 -2.02 -3.66
N HIS A 253 16.19 -2.70 -4.80
CA HIS A 253 17.41 -3.44 -5.04
C HIS A 253 18.58 -2.48 -5.27
N PRO A 254 19.76 -2.72 -4.64
CA PRO A 254 20.89 -1.77 -4.72
C PRO A 254 21.42 -1.51 -6.14
N PHE A 255 21.26 -2.46 -7.05
CA PHE A 255 21.88 -2.43 -8.37
C PHE A 255 20.89 -2.40 -9.54
N VAL A 256 19.77 -3.12 -9.49
CA VAL A 256 18.86 -3.32 -10.63
C VAL A 256 18.39 -2.00 -11.26
N LEU A 257 18.02 -1.00 -10.47
CA LEU A 257 17.60 0.30 -11.02
C LEU A 257 18.76 1.03 -11.69
N ARG A 258 19.97 0.91 -11.15
CA ARG A 258 21.20 1.51 -11.71
C ARG A 258 21.56 0.87 -13.04
N GLU A 259 21.49 -0.46 -13.15
CA GLU A 259 21.69 -1.21 -14.39
C GLU A 259 20.68 -0.79 -15.46
N LEU A 260 19.40 -0.66 -15.09
CA LEU A 260 18.35 -0.21 -16.01
C LEU A 260 18.55 1.22 -16.50
N HIS A 261 19.02 2.12 -15.65
CA HIS A 261 19.31 3.52 -16.04
C HIS A 261 20.54 3.56 -16.97
N ALA A 262 21.61 2.85 -16.61
CA ALA A 262 22.82 2.79 -17.39
C ALA A 262 22.58 2.19 -18.81
N ALA A 263 21.79 1.12 -18.89
CA ALA A 263 21.40 0.50 -20.17
C ALA A 263 20.55 1.41 -21.08
N ARG A 264 19.94 2.48 -20.52
CA ARG A 264 19.12 3.45 -21.26
C ARG A 264 19.76 4.82 -21.39
N ASP A 265 21.02 4.95 -21.00
CA ASP A 265 21.71 6.23 -21.06
C ASP A 265 21.91 6.64 -22.53
N PRO A 266 21.50 7.87 -22.93
CA PRO A 266 21.76 8.38 -24.27
C PRO A 266 23.25 8.46 -24.61
N ASP A 267 24.11 8.67 -23.63
CA ASP A 267 25.56 8.59 -23.76
C ASP A 267 26.01 7.14 -23.55
N HIS A 268 26.25 6.44 -24.66
CA HIS A 268 26.61 5.02 -24.66
C HIS A 268 27.90 4.72 -23.91
N GLN A 269 28.91 5.63 -23.95
CA GLN A 269 30.18 5.39 -23.25
C GLN A 269 29.99 5.51 -21.73
N ARG A 270 29.31 6.55 -21.28
CA ARG A 270 28.95 6.70 -19.86
C ARG A 270 28.08 5.55 -19.41
N GLY A 271 27.07 5.19 -20.21
CA GLY A 271 26.16 4.08 -19.94
C GLY A 271 26.90 2.76 -19.76
N LEU A 272 27.87 2.44 -20.62
CA LEU A 272 28.68 1.22 -20.53
C LEU A 272 29.48 1.18 -19.20
N ILE A 273 30.18 2.25 -18.88
CA ILE A 273 31.00 2.33 -17.64
C ILE A 273 30.13 2.15 -16.40
N GLU A 274 28.98 2.84 -16.34
CA GLU A 274 28.08 2.75 -15.20
C GLU A 274 27.37 1.38 -15.12
N PHE A 275 27.08 0.76 -16.28
CA PHE A 275 26.53 -0.59 -16.33
C PHE A 275 27.51 -1.62 -15.79
N ASP A 276 28.77 -1.62 -16.27
CA ASP A 276 29.81 -2.53 -15.79
C ASP A 276 30.03 -2.39 -14.28
N ARG A 277 30.11 -1.15 -13.79
CA ARG A 277 30.25 -0.88 -12.35
C ARG A 277 29.08 -1.45 -11.55
N ALA A 278 27.85 -1.24 -12.03
CA ALA A 278 26.65 -1.76 -11.37
C ALA A 278 26.60 -3.29 -11.43
N LEU A 279 26.90 -3.89 -12.57
CA LEU A 279 26.86 -5.34 -12.78
C LEU A 279 27.89 -6.08 -11.92
N PHE A 280 29.14 -5.64 -11.89
CA PHE A 280 30.16 -6.26 -11.02
C PHE A 280 29.85 -6.07 -9.52
N GLY A 281 29.30 -4.91 -9.15
CA GLY A 281 28.78 -4.68 -7.80
C GLY A 281 27.65 -5.65 -7.44
N HIS A 282 26.73 -5.90 -8.38
CA HIS A 282 25.62 -6.84 -8.23
C HIS A 282 26.12 -8.28 -8.04
N PHE A 283 27.08 -8.74 -8.83
CA PHE A 283 27.70 -10.05 -8.62
C PHE A 283 28.33 -10.19 -7.23
N GLY A 284 29.09 -9.19 -6.80
CA GLY A 284 29.65 -9.18 -5.44
C GLY A 284 28.58 -9.24 -4.34
N TYR A 285 27.50 -8.49 -4.52
CA TYR A 285 26.34 -8.49 -3.62
C TYR A 285 25.66 -9.86 -3.56
N ALA A 286 25.36 -10.48 -4.70
CA ALA A 286 24.72 -11.78 -4.79
C ALA A 286 25.57 -12.89 -4.15
N ILE A 287 26.88 -12.93 -4.44
CA ILE A 287 27.83 -13.88 -3.82
C ILE A 287 27.89 -13.68 -2.30
N SER A 288 28.00 -12.44 -1.85
CA SER A 288 28.02 -12.12 -0.41
C SER A 288 26.73 -12.58 0.29
N ASN A 289 25.57 -12.33 -0.32
CA ASN A 289 24.29 -12.77 0.25
C ASN A 289 24.13 -14.28 0.25
N ALA A 290 24.63 -14.98 -0.79
CA ALA A 290 24.65 -16.43 -0.85
C ALA A 290 25.52 -17.02 0.29
N ALA A 291 26.73 -16.52 0.44
CA ALA A 291 27.63 -16.95 1.52
C ALA A 291 27.04 -16.69 2.91
N ARG A 292 26.54 -15.47 3.15
CA ARG A 292 25.90 -15.11 4.43
C ARG A 292 24.65 -15.94 4.71
N SER A 293 23.85 -16.22 3.70
CA SER A 293 22.63 -17.02 3.82
C SER A 293 22.98 -18.46 4.25
N VAL A 294 23.96 -19.11 3.57
CA VAL A 294 24.40 -20.47 3.88
C VAL A 294 25.04 -20.54 5.26
N VAL A 295 26.02 -19.69 5.56
CA VAL A 295 26.73 -19.68 6.84
C VAL A 295 25.78 -19.40 7.99
N SER A 296 24.91 -18.41 7.87
CA SER A 296 23.95 -18.09 8.93
C SER A 296 22.86 -19.16 9.09
N ALA A 297 22.53 -19.89 8.02
CA ALA A 297 21.64 -21.06 8.13
C ALA A 297 22.32 -22.20 8.92
N ALA A 298 23.53 -22.58 8.54
CA ALA A 298 24.29 -23.66 9.18
C ALA A 298 24.59 -23.38 10.66
N THR A 299 24.85 -22.13 11.01
CA THR A 299 25.16 -21.69 12.38
C THR A 299 23.96 -21.24 13.19
N LEU A 300 22.73 -21.34 12.65
CA LEU A 300 21.53 -20.79 13.24
C LEU A 300 21.68 -19.28 13.55
N ALA A 301 22.44 -18.57 12.75
CA ALA A 301 22.79 -17.16 12.89
C ALA A 301 23.50 -16.77 14.21
N ARG A 302 24.06 -17.70 14.95
CA ARG A 302 24.68 -17.43 16.26
C ARG A 302 25.90 -16.50 16.20
N TYR A 303 26.59 -16.46 15.07
CA TYR A 303 27.77 -15.59 14.82
C TYR A 303 27.43 -14.28 14.11
N VAL A 304 26.15 -14.02 13.88
CA VAL A 304 25.72 -12.74 13.29
C VAL A 304 25.69 -11.68 14.39
N ASP A 305 26.21 -10.50 14.06
CA ASP A 305 26.21 -9.37 14.98
C ASP A 305 24.79 -8.88 15.27
N ALA A 306 24.60 -8.39 16.48
CA ALA A 306 23.37 -7.71 16.91
C ALA A 306 23.74 -6.36 17.52
N PRO A 307 22.81 -5.38 17.52
CA PRO A 307 23.07 -4.07 18.09
C PRO A 307 23.54 -4.14 19.55
N HIS A 308 24.42 -3.24 19.94
CA HIS A 308 24.82 -3.10 21.35
C HIS A 308 23.59 -2.85 22.20
N GLY A 309 23.50 -3.52 23.35
CA GLY A 309 22.36 -3.40 24.25
C GLY A 309 21.11 -4.19 23.86
N ALA A 310 21.21 -5.10 22.88
CA ALA A 310 20.07 -5.91 22.45
C ALA A 310 19.54 -6.88 23.54
N GLY A 311 20.34 -7.17 24.59
CA GLY A 311 19.91 -8.02 25.70
C GLY A 311 19.20 -9.30 25.23
N ASP A 312 18.06 -9.59 25.83
CA ASP A 312 17.23 -10.77 25.51
C ASP A 312 16.70 -10.79 24.06
N THR A 313 16.68 -9.64 23.39
CA THR A 313 16.24 -9.55 21.99
C THR A 313 17.34 -9.86 20.97
N ARG A 314 18.58 -10.12 21.40
CA ARG A 314 19.73 -10.40 20.53
C ARG A 314 19.43 -11.47 19.47
N ARG A 315 18.78 -12.56 19.86
CA ARG A 315 18.46 -13.66 18.95
C ARG A 315 17.52 -13.23 17.82
N PHE A 316 16.59 -12.35 18.10
CA PHE A 316 15.67 -11.84 17.06
C PHE A 316 16.42 -11.01 16.02
N TYR A 317 17.34 -10.14 16.41
CA TYR A 317 18.19 -9.38 15.47
C TYR A 317 19.04 -10.31 14.60
N GLN A 318 19.63 -11.35 15.18
CA GLN A 318 20.40 -12.35 14.44
C GLN A 318 19.56 -13.08 13.39
N HIS A 319 18.32 -13.45 13.72
CA HIS A 319 17.39 -14.07 12.78
C HIS A 319 16.92 -13.08 11.70
N ILE A 320 16.65 -11.82 12.04
CA ILE A 320 16.31 -10.79 11.06
C ILE A 320 17.43 -10.63 10.04
N ALA A 321 18.67 -10.52 10.47
CA ALA A 321 19.82 -10.40 9.57
C ALA A 321 19.99 -11.63 8.66
N ARG A 322 19.79 -12.85 9.21
CA ARG A 322 19.76 -14.10 8.42
C ARG A 322 18.67 -14.06 7.35
N PHE A 323 17.43 -13.73 7.73
CA PHE A 323 16.32 -13.69 6.78
C PHE A 323 16.50 -12.59 5.74
N SER A 324 17.12 -11.46 6.11
CA SER A 324 17.44 -10.39 5.16
C SER A 324 18.39 -10.87 4.07
N ALA A 325 19.48 -11.58 4.43
CA ALA A 325 20.42 -12.15 3.46
C ALA A 325 19.76 -13.24 2.59
N SER A 326 18.95 -14.11 3.20
CA SER A 326 18.22 -15.16 2.48
C SER A 326 17.16 -14.59 1.52
N PHE A 327 16.49 -13.52 1.92
CA PHE A 327 15.53 -12.83 1.06
C PHE A 327 16.22 -12.15 -0.12
N ALA A 328 17.36 -11.47 0.10
CA ALA A 328 18.12 -10.85 -0.96
C ALA A 328 18.56 -11.90 -2.01
N LEU A 329 19.10 -13.03 -1.57
CA LEU A 329 19.45 -14.14 -2.46
C LEU A 329 18.22 -14.69 -3.21
N ALA A 330 17.11 -14.92 -2.53
CA ALA A 330 15.88 -15.41 -3.17
C ALA A 330 15.33 -14.43 -4.21
N ALA A 331 15.42 -13.13 -3.95
CA ALA A 331 15.02 -12.09 -4.89
C ALA A 331 15.89 -12.10 -6.15
N ASP A 332 17.23 -12.20 -6.00
CA ASP A 332 18.16 -12.29 -7.12
C ASP A 332 17.92 -13.54 -7.97
N VAL A 333 17.77 -14.69 -7.33
CA VAL A 333 17.47 -15.96 -8.02
C VAL A 333 16.14 -15.86 -8.77
N ALA A 334 15.11 -15.30 -8.17
CA ALA A 334 13.80 -15.13 -8.80
C ALA A 334 13.87 -14.18 -10.00
N MET A 335 14.59 -13.07 -9.89
CA MET A 335 14.79 -12.13 -10.99
C MET A 335 15.61 -12.76 -12.13
N LEU A 336 16.68 -13.47 -11.82
CA LEU A 336 17.54 -14.15 -12.78
C LEU A 336 16.79 -15.24 -13.55
N THR A 337 16.00 -16.06 -12.86
CA THR A 337 15.35 -17.24 -13.45
C THR A 337 14.04 -16.91 -14.16
N LEU A 338 13.28 -15.95 -13.65
CA LEU A 338 11.93 -15.63 -14.13
C LEU A 338 11.85 -14.28 -14.85
N GLY A 339 12.75 -13.35 -14.55
CA GLY A 339 12.79 -12.04 -15.18
C GLY A 339 11.41 -11.37 -15.23
N GLY A 340 11.01 -10.90 -16.40
CA GLY A 340 9.72 -10.25 -16.63
C GLY A 340 8.50 -11.15 -16.40
N ALA A 341 8.67 -12.49 -16.37
CA ALA A 341 7.58 -13.42 -16.09
C ALA A 341 7.09 -13.34 -14.65
N LEU A 342 7.90 -12.81 -13.71
CA LEU A 342 7.49 -12.56 -12.32
C LEU A 342 6.21 -11.71 -12.23
N LYS A 343 6.03 -10.74 -13.14
CA LYS A 343 4.82 -9.91 -13.19
C LYS A 343 3.54 -10.69 -13.47
N LYS A 344 3.67 -11.88 -14.09
CA LYS A 344 2.54 -12.78 -14.40
C LYS A 344 2.42 -13.92 -13.39
N LYS A 345 3.45 -14.14 -12.56
CA LYS A 345 3.49 -15.20 -11.54
C LYS A 345 3.19 -14.61 -10.17
N GLU A 346 1.98 -14.06 -10.02
CA GLU A 346 1.56 -13.29 -8.84
C GLU A 346 1.63 -14.08 -7.54
N MET A 347 1.39 -15.40 -7.58
CA MET A 347 1.54 -16.26 -6.39
C MET A 347 2.97 -16.31 -5.87
N LEU A 348 3.98 -16.25 -6.74
CA LEU A 348 5.38 -16.19 -6.34
C LEU A 348 5.73 -14.79 -5.83
N SER A 349 5.37 -13.75 -6.60
CA SER A 349 5.57 -12.37 -6.17
C SER A 349 4.93 -12.05 -4.82
N ALA A 350 3.79 -12.68 -4.51
CA ALA A 350 3.11 -12.48 -3.23
C ALA A 350 3.78 -13.20 -2.04
N ARG A 351 4.70 -14.12 -2.30
CA ARG A 351 5.44 -14.86 -1.26
C ARG A 351 6.86 -14.32 -1.05
N LEU A 352 7.37 -13.63 -2.05
CA LEU A 352 8.58 -12.83 -1.98
C LEU A 352 8.28 -11.43 -1.44
#